data_7bd306109b9be6265a375977141ace02
#
_entry.id   7bd306109b9be6265a375977141ace02
#
_cell.length_a   1.000
_cell.length_b   1.000
_cell.length_c   1.000
_cell.angle_alpha   90.00
_cell.angle_beta   90.00
_cell.angle_gamma   90.00
#
_symmetry.space_group_name_H-M   'P 1'
#
loop_
_entity.id
_entity.type
_entity.pdbx_description
1 polymer ?
#
loop_
_entity_poly.entity_id
_entity_poly.type
_entity_poly.pdbx_seq_one_letter_code
_entity_poly.pdbx_strand_id
1 'polypeptide(L)'
;MGRRGRCGSRIVAGAVVAAAAAVAAAATPGRVLSATEIAPRTVGDTAHLPLHVVEARGSRSHTIGVMLSGDGGWAAIDKQLADTLAAHGITVVGLDSRSYFSTRRDPDGASKDLAWMARRYLSQYGADSLILVGYSHGADVLPFMTSRLPPDLLRRVRVVALLGAAPNANFKFHLIDLISNKKRKDDLMTVPEIEKLAATGVRVWCVYGTDESESACPSVANVHGVTVTAMPGGHHFDKEYGVIGTHLLDAAR
;
A
#
# COMPACT_ATOMS: atom_id res chain seq x y z
N MET A 1 -96.55 -34.60 7.40
CA MET A 1 -96.57 -35.68 8.37
C MET A 1 -95.16 -35.94 8.84
N GLY A 2 -94.71 -35.66 9.98
CA GLY A 2 -95.13 -35.74 11.31
C GLY A 2 -93.91 -35.82 12.19
N ARG A 3 -94.00 -35.00 13.20
CA ARG A 3 -93.56 -35.14 14.60
C ARG A 3 -92.03 -35.16 14.88
N ARG A 4 -91.51 -34.10 15.47
CA ARG A 4 -91.32 -33.80 16.91
C ARG A 4 -90.52 -34.88 17.71
N GLY A 5 -89.46 -34.44 18.28
CA GLY A 5 -88.81 -35.05 19.41
C GLY A 5 -87.73 -34.07 20.00
N ARG A 6 -88.18 -33.35 21.05
CA ARG A 6 -87.29 -32.59 21.97
C ARG A 6 -86.72 -33.53 23.00
N CYS A 7 -85.48 -33.34 23.36
CA CYS A 7 -84.94 -33.49 24.73
C CYS A 7 -83.50 -33.05 24.67
N GLY A 8 -83.04 -32.05 25.24
CA GLY A 8 -83.00 -31.62 26.62
C GLY A 8 -81.74 -32.12 27.28
N SER A 9 -80.84 -31.31 27.53
CA SER A 9 -80.14 -31.19 28.80
C SER A 9 -78.58 -31.11 28.79
N ARG A 10 -78.17 -30.06 29.36
CA ARG A 10 -77.03 -29.81 30.22
C ARG A 10 -75.69 -29.45 29.59
N ILE A 11 -75.45 -28.18 29.73
CA ILE A 11 -74.23 -27.46 29.66
C ILE A 11 -73.31 -27.95 30.81
N VAL A 12 -72.09 -28.35 30.44
CA VAL A 12 -70.96 -28.41 31.38
C VAL A 12 -69.88 -27.54 30.77
N ALA A 13 -69.69 -26.37 31.36
CA ALA A 13 -68.62 -25.46 31.02
C ALA A 13 -67.29 -26.07 31.53
N GLY A 14 -66.49 -26.52 30.60
CA GLY A 14 -65.11 -26.87 30.86
C GLY A 14 -64.24 -25.75 30.37
N ALA A 15 -63.68 -24.96 31.28
CA ALA A 15 -62.70 -23.93 30.97
C ALA A 15 -61.39 -24.61 30.56
N VAL A 16 -61.05 -24.53 29.25
CA VAL A 16 -59.73 -24.90 28.76
C VAL A 16 -58.88 -23.68 28.85
N VAL A 17 -58.00 -23.68 29.84
CA VAL A 17 -56.93 -22.68 29.95
C VAL A 17 -55.88 -23.02 28.88
N ALA A 18 -55.88 -22.27 27.78
CA ALA A 18 -54.82 -22.35 26.79
C ALA A 18 -53.60 -21.57 27.32
N ALA A 19 -52.61 -22.33 27.79
CA ALA A 19 -51.29 -21.74 28.09
C ALA A 19 -50.59 -21.41 26.78
N ALA A 20 -50.59 -20.15 26.40
CA ALA A 20 -49.76 -19.63 25.33
C ALA A 20 -48.29 -19.58 25.82
N ALA A 21 -47.49 -20.55 25.40
CA ALA A 21 -46.05 -20.51 25.58
C ALA A 21 -45.49 -19.45 24.60
N ALA A 22 -45.21 -18.27 25.10
CA ALA A 22 -44.44 -17.25 24.36
C ALA A 22 -43.00 -17.75 24.25
N VAL A 23 -42.61 -18.23 23.07
CA VAL A 23 -41.21 -18.47 22.73
C VAL A 23 -40.60 -17.08 22.49
N ALA A 24 -39.95 -16.53 23.51
CA ALA A 24 -39.09 -15.39 23.36
C ALA A 24 -37.85 -15.82 22.56
N ALA A 25 -37.84 -15.52 21.26
CA ALA A 25 -36.63 -15.57 20.46
C ALA A 25 -35.66 -14.56 21.03
N ALA A 26 -34.69 -15.00 21.79
CA ALA A 26 -33.55 -14.21 22.21
C ALA A 26 -32.74 -13.87 20.93
N ALA A 27 -32.98 -12.70 20.37
CA ALA A 27 -32.11 -12.11 19.40
C ALA A 27 -30.78 -11.85 20.10
N THR A 28 -29.79 -12.71 19.83
CA THR A 28 -28.39 -12.40 20.18
C THR A 28 -28.01 -11.10 19.46
N PRO A 29 -27.66 -10.04 20.19
CA PRO A 29 -27.16 -8.85 19.54
C PRO A 29 -25.91 -9.24 18.77
N GLY A 30 -25.96 -9.11 17.43
CA GLY A 30 -24.79 -9.25 16.59
C GLY A 30 -23.70 -8.38 17.18
N ARG A 31 -22.60 -9.00 17.58
CA ARG A 31 -21.41 -8.32 18.08
C ARG A 31 -20.92 -7.41 16.95
N VAL A 32 -21.33 -6.15 16.96
CA VAL A 32 -20.71 -5.11 16.16
C VAL A 32 -19.28 -5.07 16.66
N LEU A 33 -18.34 -5.60 15.86
CA LEU A 33 -16.93 -5.45 16.14
C LEU A 33 -16.66 -3.95 16.13
N SER A 34 -16.53 -3.39 17.33
CA SER A 34 -16.15 -2.01 17.53
C SER A 34 -14.81 -1.78 16.80
N ALA A 35 -14.71 -0.68 16.07
CA ALA A 35 -13.48 -0.23 15.40
C ALA A 35 -12.27 -0.06 16.35
N THR A 36 -12.40 -0.47 17.59
CA THR A 36 -11.42 -0.31 18.68
C THR A 36 -10.60 -1.57 18.93
N GLU A 37 -10.80 -2.67 18.18
CA GLU A 37 -10.06 -3.93 18.42
C GLU A 37 -8.95 -4.21 17.39
N ILE A 38 -8.46 -3.13 16.72
CA ILE A 38 -7.11 -3.12 16.18
C ILE A 38 -6.25 -2.68 17.38
N ALA A 39 -5.69 -3.65 18.10
CA ALA A 39 -4.77 -3.38 19.19
C ALA A 39 -3.73 -2.36 18.68
N PRO A 40 -3.61 -1.18 19.28
CA PRO A 40 -2.54 -0.28 18.91
C PRO A 40 -1.24 -1.02 19.27
N ARG A 41 -0.46 -1.41 18.25
CA ARG A 41 0.97 -1.54 18.50
C ARG A 41 1.35 -0.27 19.21
N THR A 42 1.94 -0.41 20.38
CA THR A 42 2.41 0.68 21.22
C THR A 42 2.99 1.78 20.34
N VAL A 43 2.45 2.98 20.48
CA VAL A 43 2.85 4.21 19.76
C VAL A 43 4.35 4.51 19.90
N GLY A 44 5.12 3.63 20.57
CA GLY A 44 6.53 3.76 20.85
C GLY A 44 7.49 3.45 19.69
N ASP A 45 7.15 2.54 18.76
CA ASP A 45 8.14 2.06 17.77
C ASP A 45 8.07 2.76 16.40
N THR A 46 7.00 3.47 16.08
CA THR A 46 6.80 4.11 14.77
C THR A 46 6.83 5.64 14.81
N ALA A 47 6.92 6.23 16.00
CA ALA A 47 7.09 7.68 16.18
C ALA A 47 8.43 8.23 15.63
N HIS A 48 9.29 7.35 15.08
CA HIS A 48 10.64 7.69 14.62
C HIS A 48 10.87 7.51 13.12
N LEU A 49 9.84 7.17 12.34
CA LEU A 49 10.00 7.12 10.88
C LEU A 49 10.20 8.55 10.35
N PRO A 50 11.25 8.79 9.56
CA PRO A 50 11.52 10.11 8.98
C PRO A 50 10.57 10.37 7.80
N LEU A 51 9.35 10.84 8.12
CA LEU A 51 8.27 11.01 7.15
C LEU A 51 8.09 12.46 6.74
N HIS A 52 7.79 12.65 5.47
CA HIS A 52 7.32 13.90 4.87
C HIS A 52 5.89 13.69 4.36
N VAL A 53 4.95 14.56 4.75
CA VAL A 53 3.58 14.49 4.26
C VAL A 53 3.28 15.69 3.37
N VAL A 54 2.88 15.42 2.13
CA VAL A 54 2.41 16.43 1.18
C VAL A 54 0.91 16.20 0.99
N GLU A 55 0.12 17.10 1.56
CA GLU A 55 -1.34 17.01 1.55
C GLU A 55 -1.91 17.23 0.14
N ALA A 56 -2.93 16.47 -0.20
CA ALA A 56 -3.70 16.66 -1.43
C ALA A 56 -4.25 18.09 -1.54
N ARG A 57 -4.24 18.64 -2.74
CA ARG A 57 -4.86 19.93 -3.06
C ARG A 57 -6.19 19.71 -3.79
N GLY A 58 -7.21 20.44 -3.38
CA GLY A 58 -8.56 20.30 -3.95
C GLY A 58 -9.30 19.06 -3.45
N SER A 59 -10.10 18.45 -4.32
CA SER A 59 -10.87 17.25 -3.98
C SER A 59 -9.93 16.06 -3.79
N ARG A 60 -10.03 15.41 -2.63
CA ARG A 60 -9.21 14.24 -2.31
C ARG A 60 -9.62 13.02 -3.14
N SER A 61 -8.63 12.34 -3.66
CA SER A 61 -8.75 11.01 -4.26
C SER A 61 -8.90 9.94 -3.17
N HIS A 62 -9.47 8.79 -3.53
CA HIS A 62 -9.43 7.58 -2.69
C HIS A 62 -8.07 6.85 -2.73
N THR A 63 -7.05 7.51 -3.28
CA THR A 63 -5.69 6.97 -3.40
C THR A 63 -4.72 7.80 -2.59
N ILE A 64 -3.77 7.15 -1.93
CA ILE A 64 -2.59 7.81 -1.36
C ILE A 64 -1.32 7.33 -2.05
N GLY A 65 -0.31 8.21 -2.13
CA GLY A 65 1.04 7.88 -2.55
C GLY A 65 1.92 7.56 -1.34
N VAL A 66 2.71 6.50 -1.41
CA VAL A 66 3.83 6.27 -0.50
C VAL A 66 5.10 6.31 -1.33
N MET A 67 6.04 7.21 -0.98
CA MET A 67 7.28 7.42 -1.73
C MET A 67 8.49 7.15 -0.86
N LEU A 68 9.47 6.44 -1.40
CA LEU A 68 10.80 6.25 -0.81
C LEU A 68 11.80 7.08 -1.61
N SER A 69 12.46 8.02 -0.95
CA SER A 69 13.47 8.88 -1.59
C SER A 69 14.75 8.13 -1.94
N GLY A 70 15.63 8.79 -2.68
CA GLY A 70 16.99 8.30 -2.91
C GLY A 70 17.88 8.45 -1.67
N ASP A 71 19.15 8.11 -1.85
CA ASP A 71 20.22 8.25 -0.87
C ASP A 71 20.56 9.72 -0.52
N GLY A 72 20.17 10.66 -1.39
CA GLY A 72 20.21 12.10 -1.12
C GLY A 72 19.17 12.60 -0.11
N GLY A 73 18.26 11.74 0.35
CA GLY A 73 17.12 12.11 1.21
C GLY A 73 15.98 12.74 0.40
N TRP A 74 15.04 13.40 1.08
CA TRP A 74 13.87 14.01 0.46
C TRP A 74 14.24 15.23 -0.40
N ALA A 75 14.58 15.01 -1.65
CA ALA A 75 15.20 15.96 -2.58
C ALA A 75 14.22 16.54 -3.63
N ALA A 76 14.76 17.18 -4.68
CA ALA A 76 13.95 17.90 -5.66
C ALA A 76 12.96 16.99 -6.43
N ILE A 77 13.41 15.80 -6.87
CA ILE A 77 12.56 14.85 -7.59
C ILE A 77 11.38 14.40 -6.73
N ASP A 78 11.65 14.04 -5.47
CA ASP A 78 10.63 13.58 -4.53
C ASP A 78 9.57 14.66 -4.30
N LYS A 79 10.02 15.90 -4.10
CA LYS A 79 9.14 17.07 -3.90
C LYS A 79 8.27 17.33 -5.11
N GLN A 80 8.86 17.34 -6.32
CA GLN A 80 8.11 17.63 -7.54
C GLN A 80 7.10 16.53 -7.88
N LEU A 81 7.46 15.25 -7.70
CA LEU A 81 6.53 14.14 -7.89
C LEU A 81 5.39 14.19 -6.85
N ALA A 82 5.74 14.41 -5.57
CA ALA A 82 4.73 14.55 -4.52
C ALA A 82 3.79 15.74 -4.78
N ASP A 83 4.33 16.88 -5.24
CA ASP A 83 3.55 18.05 -5.61
C ASP A 83 2.62 17.79 -6.81
N THR A 84 3.09 17.04 -7.80
CA THR A 84 2.27 16.63 -8.96
C THR A 84 1.11 15.75 -8.52
N LEU A 85 1.38 14.73 -7.71
CA LEU A 85 0.33 13.85 -7.16
C LEU A 85 -0.66 14.64 -6.28
N ALA A 86 -0.15 15.52 -5.43
CA ALA A 86 -0.98 16.36 -4.54
C ALA A 86 -1.89 17.30 -5.32
N ALA A 87 -1.43 17.85 -6.45
CA ALA A 87 -2.25 18.67 -7.35
C ALA A 87 -3.42 17.89 -7.97
N HIS A 88 -3.32 16.56 -8.03
CA HIS A 88 -4.38 15.66 -8.51
C HIS A 88 -5.16 14.97 -7.37
N GLY A 89 -5.13 15.55 -6.18
CA GLY A 89 -5.93 15.08 -5.05
C GLY A 89 -5.34 13.88 -4.30
N ILE A 90 -4.09 13.50 -4.56
CA ILE A 90 -3.43 12.35 -3.94
C ILE A 90 -2.49 12.86 -2.86
N THR A 91 -2.81 12.59 -1.59
CA THR A 91 -1.86 12.84 -0.49
C THR A 91 -0.68 11.89 -0.60
N VAL A 92 0.54 12.43 -0.43
CA VAL A 92 1.78 11.67 -0.51
C VAL A 92 2.46 11.62 0.85
N VAL A 93 2.86 10.40 1.23
CA VAL A 93 3.67 10.13 2.43
C VAL A 93 5.05 9.67 1.98
N GLY A 94 6.03 10.55 2.13
CA GLY A 94 7.42 10.29 1.78
C GLY A 94 8.19 9.71 2.96
N LEU A 95 8.95 8.65 2.73
CA LEU A 95 9.97 8.14 3.65
C LEU A 95 11.34 8.65 3.19
N ASP A 96 12.01 9.40 4.04
CA ASP A 96 13.40 9.81 3.80
C ASP A 96 14.33 8.60 3.94
N SER A 97 14.70 8.00 2.80
CA SER A 97 15.49 6.78 2.77
C SER A 97 16.87 6.96 3.38
N ARG A 98 17.52 8.13 3.19
CA ARG A 98 18.83 8.42 3.78
C ARG A 98 18.80 8.31 5.30
N SER A 99 17.81 8.94 5.93
CA SER A 99 17.63 8.91 7.37
C SER A 99 17.20 7.53 7.85
N TYR A 100 16.27 6.88 7.14
CA TYR A 100 15.71 5.59 7.52
C TYR A 100 16.75 4.46 7.45
N PHE A 101 17.55 4.38 6.38
CA PHE A 101 18.58 3.37 6.17
C PHE A 101 19.95 3.77 6.73
N SER A 102 20.08 4.90 7.44
CA SER A 102 21.29 5.25 8.19
C SER A 102 21.65 4.16 9.21
N THR A 103 20.65 3.46 9.71
CA THR A 103 20.78 2.22 10.49
C THR A 103 20.42 1.03 9.62
N ARG A 104 21.14 -0.09 9.76
CA ARG A 104 20.85 -1.33 9.03
C ARG A 104 19.42 -1.78 9.29
N ARG A 105 18.71 -2.08 8.22
CA ARG A 105 17.39 -2.70 8.23
C ARG A 105 17.49 -4.09 7.60
N ASP A 106 16.43 -4.86 7.72
CA ASP A 106 16.21 -6.08 6.95
C ASP A 106 14.92 -5.94 6.12
N PRO A 107 14.77 -6.69 5.02
CA PRO A 107 13.60 -6.56 4.15
C PRO A 107 12.27 -6.78 4.86
N ASP A 108 12.20 -7.71 5.82
CA ASP A 108 10.96 -8.03 6.53
C ASP A 108 10.57 -6.92 7.52
N GLY A 109 11.56 -6.36 8.23
CA GLY A 109 11.37 -5.20 9.11
C GLY A 109 10.91 -3.98 8.32
N ALA A 110 11.59 -3.68 7.22
CA ALA A 110 11.25 -2.55 6.34
C ALA A 110 9.85 -2.73 5.70
N SER A 111 9.45 -3.96 5.33
CA SER A 111 8.10 -4.26 4.86
C SER A 111 7.04 -4.01 5.93
N LYS A 112 7.32 -4.33 7.19
CA LYS A 112 6.40 -4.03 8.31
C LYS A 112 6.20 -2.52 8.49
N ASP A 113 7.26 -1.74 8.33
CA ASP A 113 7.20 -0.28 8.39
C ASP A 113 6.39 0.29 7.21
N LEU A 114 6.58 -0.22 5.99
CA LEU A 114 5.76 0.13 4.83
C LEU A 114 4.29 -0.25 5.05
N ALA A 115 4.01 -1.43 5.59
CA ALA A 115 2.65 -1.87 5.91
C ALA A 115 1.98 -0.97 6.96
N TRP A 116 2.74 -0.54 7.96
CA TRP A 116 2.26 0.40 8.96
C TRP A 116 1.93 1.77 8.34
N MET A 117 2.83 2.32 7.52
CA MET A 117 2.59 3.58 6.80
C MET A 117 1.32 3.48 5.95
N ALA A 118 1.21 2.42 5.14
CA ALA A 118 0.04 2.19 4.30
C ALA A 118 -1.26 2.16 5.11
N ARG A 119 -1.34 1.34 6.16
CA ARG A 119 -2.55 1.23 6.99
C ARG A 119 -2.89 2.53 7.71
N ARG A 120 -1.89 3.18 8.29
CA ARG A 120 -2.04 4.45 9.01
C ARG A 120 -2.68 5.50 8.12
N TYR A 121 -2.11 5.71 6.94
CA TYR A 121 -2.50 6.81 6.07
C TYR A 121 -3.73 6.48 5.21
N LEU A 122 -3.94 5.23 4.80
CA LEU A 122 -5.22 4.80 4.23
C LEU A 122 -6.38 5.10 5.19
N SER A 123 -6.24 4.75 6.47
CA SER A 123 -7.26 5.03 7.49
C SER A 123 -7.42 6.52 7.76
N GLN A 124 -6.32 7.26 7.88
CA GLN A 124 -6.34 8.69 8.20
C GLN A 124 -7.04 9.51 7.12
N TYR A 125 -6.86 9.16 5.85
CA TYR A 125 -7.41 9.90 4.71
C TYR A 125 -8.66 9.26 4.10
N GLY A 126 -9.16 8.15 4.64
CA GLY A 126 -10.32 7.44 4.11
C GLY A 126 -10.06 6.90 2.69
N ALA A 127 -8.81 6.55 2.38
CA ALA A 127 -8.41 6.02 1.09
C ALA A 127 -8.47 4.49 1.07
N ASP A 128 -8.58 3.92 -0.13
CA ASP A 128 -8.69 2.48 -0.34
C ASP A 128 -7.59 1.91 -1.24
N SER A 129 -6.81 2.77 -1.89
CA SER A 129 -5.78 2.35 -2.84
C SER A 129 -4.46 3.10 -2.66
N LEU A 130 -3.38 2.48 -3.16
CA LEU A 130 -1.99 2.89 -2.98
C LEU A 130 -1.29 3.04 -4.32
N ILE A 131 -0.48 4.10 -4.44
CA ILE A 131 0.61 4.23 -5.40
C ILE A 131 1.90 4.16 -4.59
N LEU A 132 2.79 3.23 -4.95
CA LEU A 132 4.10 3.11 -4.33
C LEU A 132 5.16 3.60 -5.30
N VAL A 133 6.04 4.47 -4.84
CA VAL A 133 7.11 5.06 -5.67
C VAL A 133 8.42 4.93 -4.94
N GLY A 134 9.44 4.45 -5.63
CA GLY A 134 10.83 4.50 -5.17
C GLY A 134 11.69 5.25 -6.18
N TYR A 135 12.59 6.08 -5.69
CA TYR A 135 13.60 6.72 -6.52
C TYR A 135 15.00 6.30 -6.06
N SER A 136 15.87 5.94 -7.02
CA SER A 136 17.27 5.58 -6.75
C SER A 136 17.32 4.47 -5.68
N HIS A 137 18.04 4.66 -4.57
CA HIS A 137 18.05 3.70 -3.45
C HIS A 137 16.64 3.28 -2.99
N GLY A 138 15.67 4.21 -2.99
CA GLY A 138 14.27 3.87 -2.72
C GLY A 138 13.69 2.90 -3.75
N ALA A 139 14.08 3.02 -5.03
CA ALA A 139 13.65 2.09 -6.08
C ALA A 139 14.30 0.71 -5.94
N ASP A 140 15.53 0.64 -5.41
CA ASP A 140 16.23 -0.61 -5.19
C ASP A 140 15.56 -1.47 -4.10
N VAL A 141 15.16 -0.83 -3.00
CA VAL A 141 14.64 -1.52 -1.80
C VAL A 141 13.12 -1.75 -1.85
N LEU A 142 12.37 -0.91 -2.58
CA LEU A 142 10.91 -0.95 -2.62
C LEU A 142 10.34 -2.31 -3.11
N PRO A 143 10.90 -3.00 -4.11
CA PRO A 143 10.42 -4.33 -4.51
C PRO A 143 10.43 -5.32 -3.36
N PHE A 144 11.49 -5.33 -2.55
CA PHE A 144 11.62 -6.22 -1.39
C PHE A 144 10.61 -5.89 -0.28
N MET A 145 10.37 -4.62 -0.05
CA MET A 145 9.40 -4.18 0.95
C MET A 145 7.97 -4.52 0.50
N THR A 146 7.67 -4.33 -0.79
CA THR A 146 6.33 -4.51 -1.34
C THR A 146 5.97 -6.00 -1.50
N SER A 147 6.89 -6.84 -1.98
CA SER A 147 6.64 -8.28 -2.18
C SER A 147 6.32 -9.04 -0.88
N ARG A 148 6.65 -8.44 0.27
CA ARG A 148 6.40 -8.97 1.61
C ARG A 148 5.20 -8.34 2.31
N LEU A 149 4.48 -7.44 1.65
CA LEU A 149 3.27 -6.86 2.21
C LEU A 149 2.20 -7.95 2.41
N PRO A 150 1.36 -7.81 3.45
CA PRO A 150 0.19 -8.65 3.60
C PRO A 150 -0.74 -8.58 2.38
N PRO A 151 -1.43 -9.69 2.01
CA PRO A 151 -2.27 -9.75 0.82
C PRO A 151 -3.38 -8.70 0.77
N ASP A 152 -3.90 -8.27 1.93
CA ASP A 152 -4.90 -7.20 2.02
C ASP A 152 -4.36 -5.83 1.57
N LEU A 153 -3.09 -5.55 1.79
CA LEU A 153 -2.42 -4.34 1.31
C LEU A 153 -1.96 -4.48 -0.14
N LEU A 154 -1.41 -5.64 -0.54
CA LEU A 154 -1.00 -5.88 -1.94
C LEU A 154 -2.16 -5.63 -2.91
N ARG A 155 -3.37 -6.09 -2.60
CA ARG A 155 -4.56 -5.85 -3.43
C ARG A 155 -4.98 -4.38 -3.55
N ARG A 156 -4.47 -3.52 -2.68
CA ARG A 156 -4.71 -2.07 -2.72
C ARG A 156 -3.67 -1.32 -3.54
N VAL A 157 -2.55 -1.96 -3.88
CA VAL A 157 -1.49 -1.35 -4.68
C VAL A 157 -1.92 -1.30 -6.15
N ARG A 158 -2.07 -0.11 -6.69
CA ARG A 158 -2.40 0.12 -8.09
C ARG A 158 -1.18 -0.02 -8.99
N VAL A 159 -0.07 0.53 -8.55
CA VAL A 159 1.20 0.48 -9.27
C VAL A 159 2.35 0.65 -8.30
N VAL A 160 3.46 0.00 -8.61
CA VAL A 160 4.78 0.24 -8.01
C VAL A 160 5.66 0.88 -9.09
N ALA A 161 6.04 2.13 -8.90
CA ALA A 161 6.94 2.85 -9.79
C ALA A 161 8.37 2.80 -9.24
N LEU A 162 9.29 2.31 -10.05
CA LEU A 162 10.71 2.20 -9.74
C LEU A 162 11.48 3.13 -10.67
N LEU A 163 12.00 4.22 -10.13
CA LEU A 163 12.67 5.29 -10.88
C LEU A 163 14.18 5.20 -10.65
N GLY A 164 14.93 4.80 -11.67
CA GLY A 164 16.38 4.62 -11.58
C GLY A 164 16.80 3.47 -10.66
N ALA A 165 16.13 2.31 -10.76
CA ALA A 165 16.47 1.14 -9.97
C ALA A 165 17.78 0.51 -10.42
N ALA A 166 18.70 0.27 -9.47
CA ALA A 166 19.96 -0.44 -9.70
C ALA A 166 19.78 -1.96 -9.65
N PRO A 167 20.72 -2.74 -10.25
CA PRO A 167 20.68 -4.20 -10.20
C PRO A 167 20.80 -4.81 -8.79
N ASN A 168 21.29 -4.05 -7.83
CA ASN A 168 21.53 -4.50 -6.46
C ASN A 168 20.93 -3.51 -5.45
N ALA A 169 20.37 -4.04 -4.36
CA ALA A 169 19.80 -3.28 -3.25
C ALA A 169 20.60 -3.51 -1.96
N ASN A 170 20.78 -2.47 -1.17
CA ASN A 170 21.35 -2.58 0.16
C ASN A 170 20.43 -1.93 1.21
N PHE A 171 20.18 -2.63 2.30
CA PHE A 171 19.31 -2.16 3.38
C PHE A 171 20.08 -1.40 4.48
N LYS A 172 21.21 -0.83 4.10
CA LYS A 172 21.99 0.09 4.91
C LYS A 172 22.65 1.13 4.01
N PHE A 173 22.41 2.40 4.29
CA PHE A 173 23.11 3.49 3.62
C PHE A 173 24.58 3.55 4.06
N HIS A 174 25.48 3.68 3.11
CA HIS A 174 26.90 3.90 3.35
C HIS A 174 27.36 5.15 2.62
N LEU A 175 27.97 6.09 3.33
CA LEU A 175 28.48 7.35 2.73
C LEU A 175 29.40 7.12 1.53
N ILE A 176 30.10 5.98 1.48
CA ILE A 176 31.00 5.63 0.37
C ILE A 176 30.23 5.23 -0.90
N ASP A 177 28.95 4.90 -0.80
CA ASP A 177 28.11 4.53 -1.95
C ASP A 177 27.84 5.74 -2.84
N LEU A 178 27.92 6.96 -2.28
CA LEU A 178 27.90 8.22 -3.05
C LEU A 178 29.06 8.37 -4.04
N ILE A 179 30.15 7.62 -3.85
CA ILE A 179 31.39 7.75 -4.61
C ILE A 179 31.71 6.46 -5.40
N SER A 180 31.11 5.32 -5.05
CA SER A 180 31.47 4.03 -5.62
C SER A 180 30.30 3.02 -5.56
N ASN A 181 29.80 2.64 -6.73
CA ASN A 181 28.78 1.59 -6.92
C ASN A 181 29.36 0.16 -6.78
N LYS A 182 30.38 -0.07 -5.93
CA LYS A 182 30.95 -1.40 -5.78
C LYS A 182 29.97 -2.34 -5.11
N LYS A 183 29.64 -3.45 -5.81
CA LYS A 183 28.85 -4.57 -5.25
C LYS A 183 29.44 -5.03 -3.93
N ARG A 184 28.60 -5.18 -2.91
CA ARG A 184 28.95 -5.67 -1.58
C ARG A 184 28.49 -7.12 -1.40
N LYS A 185 29.07 -7.78 -0.42
CA LYS A 185 28.74 -9.19 -0.10
C LYS A 185 27.29 -9.35 0.41
N ASP A 186 26.73 -8.30 0.98
CA ASP A 186 25.38 -8.25 1.58
C ASP A 186 24.34 -7.57 0.69
N ASP A 187 24.70 -7.22 -0.56
CA ASP A 187 23.75 -6.70 -1.54
C ASP A 187 22.79 -7.80 -2.00
N LEU A 188 21.54 -7.44 -2.11
CA LEU A 188 20.45 -8.27 -2.62
C LEU A 188 20.21 -7.95 -4.09
N MET A 189 19.89 -8.95 -4.91
CA MET A 189 19.62 -8.74 -6.33
C MET A 189 18.22 -8.19 -6.54
N THR A 190 18.11 -7.01 -7.17
CA THR A 190 16.84 -6.30 -7.39
C THR A 190 15.98 -6.99 -8.44
N VAL A 191 16.56 -7.47 -9.54
CA VAL A 191 15.83 -8.08 -10.67
C VAL A 191 14.96 -9.27 -10.23
N PRO A 192 15.47 -10.31 -9.53
CA PRO A 192 14.62 -11.41 -9.07
C PRO A 192 13.50 -10.97 -8.13
N GLU A 193 13.71 -9.91 -7.36
CA GLU A 193 12.67 -9.42 -6.46
C GLU A 193 11.58 -8.61 -7.20
N ILE A 194 11.93 -7.90 -8.29
CA ILE A 194 10.96 -7.29 -9.20
C ILE A 194 10.10 -8.38 -9.87
N GLU A 195 10.72 -9.46 -10.37
CA GLU A 195 10.02 -10.61 -10.95
C GLU A 195 9.03 -11.23 -9.95
N LYS A 196 9.48 -11.46 -8.74
CA LYS A 196 8.66 -11.98 -7.63
C LYS A 196 7.50 -11.04 -7.30
N LEU A 197 7.74 -9.73 -7.25
CA LEU A 197 6.70 -8.74 -7.03
C LEU A 197 5.65 -8.77 -8.16
N ALA A 198 6.08 -8.75 -9.42
CA ALA A 198 5.19 -8.82 -10.58
C ALA A 198 4.35 -10.11 -10.60
N ALA A 199 4.92 -11.24 -10.16
CA ALA A 199 4.21 -12.52 -10.04
C ALA A 199 3.06 -12.49 -9.00
N THR A 200 3.02 -11.50 -8.10
CA THR A 200 1.87 -11.28 -7.19
C THR A 200 0.66 -10.66 -7.89
N GLY A 201 0.78 -10.24 -9.14
CA GLY A 201 -0.24 -9.52 -9.90
C GLY A 201 -0.19 -7.99 -9.71
N VAL A 202 0.75 -7.47 -8.94
CA VAL A 202 0.98 -6.03 -8.80
C VAL A 202 1.64 -5.50 -10.07
N ARG A 203 1.11 -4.40 -10.63
CA ARG A 203 1.71 -3.72 -11.77
C ARG A 203 2.99 -3.00 -11.35
N VAL A 204 4.06 -3.20 -12.10
CA VAL A 204 5.34 -2.52 -11.89
C VAL A 204 5.64 -1.62 -13.09
N TRP A 205 5.98 -0.37 -12.82
CA TRP A 205 6.46 0.58 -13.81
C TRP A 205 7.92 0.92 -13.49
N CYS A 206 8.84 0.46 -14.34
CA CYS A 206 10.28 0.63 -14.17
C CYS A 206 10.78 1.69 -15.16
N VAL A 207 11.37 2.76 -14.65
CA VAL A 207 11.86 3.90 -15.44
C VAL A 207 13.35 4.05 -15.25
N TYR A 208 14.06 4.25 -16.35
CA TYR A 208 15.51 4.48 -16.33
C TYR A 208 15.93 5.56 -17.31
N GLY A 209 17.03 6.23 -17.04
CA GLY A 209 17.64 7.20 -17.94
C GLY A 209 18.46 6.50 -19.02
N THR A 210 18.38 6.96 -20.28
CA THR A 210 19.11 6.35 -21.42
C THR A 210 20.62 6.40 -21.25
N ASP A 211 21.14 7.32 -20.45
CA ASP A 211 22.57 7.51 -20.20
C ASP A 211 23.03 6.77 -18.92
N GLU A 212 22.13 6.04 -18.24
CA GLU A 212 22.51 5.22 -17.08
C GLU A 212 23.28 3.98 -17.55
N SER A 213 24.48 3.79 -17.00
CA SER A 213 25.33 2.63 -17.30
C SER A 213 24.83 1.34 -16.62
N GLU A 214 24.11 1.46 -15.51
CA GLU A 214 23.62 0.34 -14.71
C GLU A 214 22.16 0.58 -14.31
N SER A 215 21.24 -0.24 -14.83
CA SER A 215 19.83 -0.21 -14.46
C SER A 215 19.26 -1.62 -14.44
N ALA A 216 18.37 -1.90 -13.47
CA ALA A 216 17.60 -3.14 -13.41
C ALA A 216 16.47 -3.18 -14.46
N CYS A 217 15.98 -2.01 -14.90
CA CYS A 217 14.78 -1.93 -15.75
C CYS A 217 14.88 -2.68 -17.08
N PRO A 218 15.97 -2.57 -17.87
CA PRO A 218 16.08 -3.33 -19.12
C PRO A 218 16.01 -4.85 -18.92
N SER A 219 16.51 -5.36 -17.80
CA SER A 219 16.52 -6.79 -17.51
C SER A 219 15.12 -7.37 -17.22
N VAL A 220 14.16 -6.52 -16.87
CA VAL A 220 12.78 -6.94 -16.54
C VAL A 220 11.76 -6.58 -17.65
N ALA A 221 12.22 -6.11 -18.80
CA ALA A 221 11.33 -5.64 -19.89
C ALA A 221 10.38 -6.72 -20.43
N ASN A 222 10.75 -7.99 -20.33
CA ASN A 222 9.93 -9.13 -20.79
C ASN A 222 9.13 -9.79 -19.66
N VAL A 223 9.16 -9.24 -18.44
CA VAL A 223 8.42 -9.79 -17.30
C VAL A 223 6.96 -9.35 -17.38
N HIS A 224 6.04 -10.33 -17.33
CA HIS A 224 4.61 -10.03 -17.33
C HIS A 224 4.24 -9.16 -16.13
N GLY A 225 3.47 -8.09 -16.34
CA GLY A 225 3.09 -7.15 -15.30
C GLY A 225 4.11 -6.02 -15.05
N VAL A 226 5.23 -6.03 -15.79
CA VAL A 226 6.22 -4.94 -15.77
C VAL A 226 6.12 -4.12 -17.05
N THR A 227 6.05 -2.80 -16.91
CA THR A 227 6.19 -1.85 -18.01
C THR A 227 7.51 -1.12 -17.83
N VAL A 228 8.33 -1.07 -18.87
CA VAL A 228 9.63 -0.37 -18.83
C VAL A 228 9.58 0.86 -19.70
N THR A 229 10.05 1.98 -19.19
CA THR A 229 10.14 3.25 -19.90
C THR A 229 11.57 3.79 -19.82
N ALA A 230 12.16 4.04 -20.98
CA ALA A 230 13.41 4.78 -21.09
C ALA A 230 13.09 6.29 -21.17
N MET A 231 13.75 7.08 -20.36
CA MET A 231 13.68 8.55 -20.36
C MET A 231 15.01 9.14 -20.83
N PRO A 232 15.01 10.31 -21.48
CA PRO A 232 16.26 11.00 -21.81
C PRO A 232 17.11 11.30 -20.57
N GLY A 233 18.43 11.36 -20.76
CA GLY A 233 19.39 11.71 -19.73
C GLY A 233 19.83 10.55 -18.85
N GLY A 234 20.51 10.89 -17.78
CA GLY A 234 21.01 9.94 -16.78
C GLY A 234 20.04 9.73 -15.62
N HIS A 235 20.60 9.41 -14.47
CA HIS A 235 19.87 9.06 -13.24
C HIS A 235 18.85 10.11 -12.74
N HIS A 236 18.98 11.35 -13.20
CA HIS A 236 18.09 12.47 -12.87
C HIS A 236 17.11 12.82 -14.02
N PHE A 237 17.00 11.98 -15.08
CA PHE A 237 15.99 12.10 -16.15
C PHE A 237 15.92 13.51 -16.76
N ASP A 238 17.04 14.18 -16.93
CA ASP A 238 17.15 15.58 -17.37
C ASP A 238 16.24 16.56 -16.61
N LYS A 239 15.83 16.16 -15.38
CA LYS A 239 14.89 16.88 -14.49
C LYS A 239 13.46 16.95 -15.03
N GLU A 240 13.09 16.10 -15.97
CA GLU A 240 11.73 15.99 -16.53
C GLU A 240 10.73 15.33 -15.54
N TYR A 241 10.81 15.73 -14.27
CA TYR A 241 10.03 15.11 -13.18
C TYR A 241 8.52 15.34 -13.33
N GLY A 242 8.10 16.43 -13.98
CA GLY A 242 6.71 16.68 -14.30
C GLY A 242 6.13 15.66 -15.29
N VAL A 243 6.93 15.28 -16.30
CA VAL A 243 6.56 14.23 -17.27
C VAL A 243 6.42 12.89 -16.57
N ILE A 244 7.37 12.53 -15.69
CA ILE A 244 7.30 11.32 -14.89
C ILE A 244 6.04 11.32 -14.00
N GLY A 245 5.73 12.44 -13.36
CA GLY A 245 4.53 12.58 -12.53
C GLY A 245 3.24 12.36 -13.32
N THR A 246 3.16 12.86 -14.55
CA THR A 246 2.00 12.64 -15.44
C THR A 246 1.88 11.16 -15.83
N HIS A 247 2.97 10.55 -16.25
CA HIS A 247 2.98 9.11 -16.59
C HIS A 247 2.64 8.22 -15.37
N LEU A 248 3.07 8.63 -14.17
CA LEU A 248 2.72 7.91 -12.93
C LEU A 248 1.21 7.95 -12.66
N LEU A 249 0.56 9.10 -12.88
CA LEU A 249 -0.90 9.22 -12.76
C LEU A 249 -1.62 8.33 -13.78
N ASP A 250 -1.13 8.24 -15.01
CA ASP A 250 -1.70 7.36 -16.03
C ASP A 250 -1.51 5.87 -15.68
N ALA A 251 -0.32 5.49 -15.21
CA ALA A 251 -0.02 4.12 -14.79
C ALA A 251 -0.85 3.67 -13.57
N ALA A 252 -1.34 4.62 -12.76
CA ALA A 252 -2.15 4.36 -11.57
C ALA A 252 -3.65 4.19 -11.83
N ARG A 253 -4.11 4.48 -13.04
CA ARG A 253 -5.51 4.26 -13.48
C ARG A 253 -5.76 2.80 -13.78
#